data_63e61f2b24310c606141b61c8c34e8fd
#
_entry.id   63e61f2b24310c606141b61c8c34e8fd
#
_cell.length_a   1.000
_cell.length_b   1.000
_cell.length_c   1.000
_cell.angle_alpha   90.00
_cell.angle_beta   90.00
_cell.angle_gamma   90.00
#
_symmetry.space_group_name_H-M   'P 1'
#
loop_
_entity.id
_entity.type
_entity.pdbx_description
1 polymer ?
#
loop_
_entity_poly.entity_id
_entity_poly.type
_entity_poly.pdbx_seq_one_letter_code
_entity_poly.pdbx_strand_id
1 'polypeptide(L)'
;MSNHRDLAVLDAADQVADEINRLIDGAPRRLIHTTQLRKSAQSIGANISEGFGRGGAGDRRHALRIARGEAEEAIRHLRSNVESKRITQATFWRLRNRLITIVKMLTSLLKL
;
A
#
# COMPACT_ATOMS: atom_id res chain seq x y z
N MET A 1 15.40 -2.34 -15.78
CA MET A 1 15.75 -1.05 -15.21
C MET A 1 14.50 -0.23 -14.91
N SER A 2 14.48 0.42 -13.75
CA SER A 2 13.31 1.21 -13.35
C SER A 2 13.28 2.56 -14.07
N ASN A 3 12.09 3.01 -14.45
CA ASN A 3 11.86 4.31 -15.05
C ASN A 3 11.18 5.25 -14.03
N HIS A 4 10.82 6.46 -14.45
CA HIS A 4 10.17 7.43 -13.57
C HIS A 4 8.88 6.91 -12.94
N ARG A 5 8.05 6.21 -13.70
CA ARG A 5 6.78 5.68 -13.21
C ARG A 5 7.00 4.60 -12.17
N ASP A 6 7.99 3.73 -12.42
CA ASP A 6 8.34 2.65 -11.50
C ASP A 6 8.85 3.21 -10.16
N LEU A 7 9.74 4.20 -10.23
CA LEU A 7 10.29 4.85 -9.03
C LEU A 7 9.21 5.63 -8.27
N ALA A 8 8.30 6.28 -8.98
CA ALA A 8 7.23 7.06 -8.36
C ALA A 8 6.28 6.16 -7.56
N VAL A 9 5.89 5.00 -8.10
CA VAL A 9 4.98 4.10 -7.39
C VAL A 9 5.67 3.46 -6.19
N LEU A 10 6.95 3.11 -6.31
CA LEU A 10 7.71 2.55 -5.19
C LEU A 10 7.84 3.57 -4.06
N ASP A 11 8.18 4.81 -4.39
CA ASP A 11 8.26 5.91 -3.42
C ASP A 11 6.93 6.11 -2.70
N ALA A 12 5.84 6.16 -3.45
CA ALA A 12 4.51 6.33 -2.88
C ALA A 12 4.15 5.18 -1.92
N ALA A 13 4.51 3.94 -2.30
CA ALA A 13 4.28 2.77 -1.46
C ALA A 13 5.07 2.84 -0.15
N ASP A 14 6.34 3.21 -0.23
CA ASP A 14 7.19 3.31 0.95
C ASP A 14 6.74 4.44 1.88
N GLN A 15 6.34 5.57 1.34
CA GLN A 15 5.83 6.70 2.12
C GLN A 15 4.54 6.35 2.87
N VAL A 16 3.59 5.69 2.21
CA VAL A 16 2.34 5.32 2.87
C VAL A 16 2.57 4.24 3.93
N ALA A 17 3.50 3.32 3.70
CA ALA A 17 3.86 2.32 4.70
C ALA A 17 4.44 2.97 5.95
N ASP A 18 5.33 3.94 5.79
CA ASP A 18 5.89 4.70 6.91
C ASP A 18 4.79 5.44 7.69
N GLU A 19 3.86 6.07 7.00
CA GLU A 19 2.74 6.76 7.65
C GLU A 19 1.85 5.79 8.43
N ILE A 20 1.55 4.64 7.86
CA ILE A 20 0.73 3.62 8.52
C ILE A 20 1.46 3.12 9.79
N ASN A 21 2.75 2.89 9.69
CA ASN A 21 3.53 2.47 10.87
C ASN A 21 3.53 3.53 11.96
N ARG A 22 3.69 4.81 11.60
CA ARG A 22 3.61 5.91 12.57
C ARG A 22 2.21 6.02 13.18
N LEU A 23 1.18 5.81 12.38
CA LEU A 23 -0.20 5.82 12.87
C LEU A 23 -0.42 4.72 13.91
N ILE A 24 0.02 3.51 13.64
CA ILE A 24 -0.14 2.38 14.55
C ILE A 24 0.59 2.65 15.87
N ASP A 25 1.85 3.09 15.78
CA ASP A 25 2.70 3.28 16.95
C ASP A 25 2.28 4.48 17.78
N GLY A 26 1.71 5.52 17.18
CA GLY A 26 1.32 6.75 17.86
C GLY A 26 -0.15 6.86 18.22
N ALA A 27 -0.96 5.85 17.92
CA ALA A 27 -2.40 5.92 18.13
C ALA A 27 -2.74 6.00 19.62
N PRO A 28 -3.61 6.95 20.04
CA PRO A 28 -4.04 7.04 21.45
C PRO A 28 -4.91 5.85 21.86
N ARG A 29 -5.59 5.22 20.92
CA ARG A 29 -6.28 3.95 21.11
C ARG A 29 -5.64 2.91 20.21
N ARG A 30 -5.45 1.70 20.73
CA ARG A 30 -4.88 0.61 19.94
C ARG A 30 -5.75 0.32 18.72
N LEU A 31 -5.13 0.28 17.56
CA LEU A 31 -5.79 -0.12 16.32
C LEU A 31 -6.06 -1.62 16.34
N ILE A 32 -7.05 -2.05 15.54
CA ILE A 32 -7.32 -3.46 15.34
C ILE A 32 -6.64 -3.93 14.04
N HIS A 33 -6.36 -5.21 13.97
CA HIS A 33 -5.69 -5.85 12.82
C HIS A 33 -4.32 -5.22 12.52
N THR A 34 -3.59 -4.82 13.58
CA THR A 34 -2.33 -4.09 13.40
C THR A 34 -1.27 -4.91 12.70
N THR A 35 -1.16 -6.20 13.01
CA THR A 35 -0.19 -7.08 12.36
C THR A 35 -0.47 -7.21 10.87
N GLN A 36 -1.74 -7.42 10.51
CA GLN A 36 -2.17 -7.53 9.12
C GLN A 36 -2.00 -6.20 8.38
N LEU A 37 -2.32 -5.08 9.04
CA LEU A 37 -2.18 -3.76 8.44
C LEU A 37 -0.71 -3.44 8.14
N ARG A 38 0.20 -3.69 9.09
CA ARG A 38 1.64 -3.50 8.85
C ARG A 38 2.13 -4.38 7.71
N LYS A 39 1.74 -5.65 7.74
CA LYS A 39 2.15 -6.62 6.72
C LYS A 39 1.69 -6.19 5.33
N SER A 40 0.42 -5.82 5.18
CA SER A 40 -0.13 -5.36 3.91
C SER A 40 0.62 -4.11 3.41
N ALA A 41 0.80 -3.12 4.28
CA ALA A 41 1.47 -1.89 3.91
C ALA A 41 2.91 -2.12 3.45
N GLN A 42 3.67 -2.94 4.17
CA GLN A 42 5.06 -3.25 3.80
C GLN A 42 5.15 -4.09 2.54
N SER A 43 4.20 -4.99 2.32
CA SER A 43 4.19 -5.89 1.16
C SER A 43 3.97 -5.16 -0.15
N ILE A 44 3.35 -3.98 -0.14
CA ILE A 44 3.16 -3.20 -1.37
C ILE A 44 4.52 -2.90 -2.01
N GLY A 45 5.39 -2.21 -1.28
CA GLY A 45 6.72 -1.83 -1.78
C GLY A 45 7.60 -3.04 -2.07
N ALA A 46 7.54 -4.06 -1.21
CA ALA A 46 8.32 -5.29 -1.40
C ALA A 46 7.97 -5.97 -2.72
N ASN A 47 6.69 -6.07 -3.06
CA ASN A 47 6.27 -6.70 -4.31
C ASN A 47 6.57 -5.84 -5.52
N ILE A 48 6.46 -4.51 -5.40
CA ILE A 48 6.85 -3.60 -6.47
C ILE A 48 8.34 -3.77 -6.78
N SER A 49 9.19 -3.73 -5.75
CA SER A 49 10.64 -3.91 -5.91
C SER A 49 10.97 -5.26 -6.54
N GLU A 50 10.33 -6.32 -6.08
CA GLU A 50 10.54 -7.66 -6.63
C GLU A 50 10.13 -7.72 -8.10
N GLY A 51 8.99 -7.13 -8.46
CA GLY A 51 8.51 -7.09 -9.83
C GLY A 51 9.48 -6.37 -10.77
N PHE A 52 10.09 -5.28 -10.31
CA PHE A 52 11.05 -4.54 -11.12
C PHE A 52 12.38 -5.26 -11.27
N GLY A 53 12.73 -6.12 -10.32
CA GLY A 53 13.95 -6.92 -10.37
C GLY A 53 13.82 -8.20 -11.20
N ARG A 54 12.60 -8.57 -11.59
CA ARG A 54 12.38 -9.80 -12.38
C ARG A 54 12.66 -9.57 -13.85
N GLY A 55 13.23 -10.59 -14.50
CA GLY A 55 13.55 -10.53 -15.93
C GLY A 55 12.38 -10.78 -16.87
N GLY A 56 11.32 -11.44 -16.40
CA GLY A 56 10.18 -11.83 -17.22
C GLY A 56 8.97 -10.94 -17.02
N ALA A 57 8.27 -10.60 -18.11
CA ALA A 57 7.07 -9.76 -18.06
C ALA A 57 5.94 -10.39 -17.23
N GLY A 58 5.80 -11.72 -17.30
CA GLY A 58 4.79 -12.44 -16.51
C GLY A 58 5.04 -12.36 -15.01
N ASP A 59 6.30 -12.56 -14.59
CA ASP A 59 6.68 -12.45 -13.18
C ASP A 59 6.51 -11.03 -12.67
N ARG A 60 6.86 -10.03 -13.49
CA ARG A 60 6.66 -8.63 -13.17
C ARG A 60 5.18 -8.33 -12.93
N ARG A 61 4.30 -8.76 -13.85
CA ARG A 61 2.86 -8.55 -13.72
C ARG A 61 2.30 -9.22 -12.47
N HIS A 62 2.73 -10.44 -12.21
CA HIS A 62 2.29 -11.18 -11.02
C HIS A 62 2.61 -10.40 -9.74
N ALA A 63 3.85 -9.94 -9.59
CA ALA A 63 4.28 -9.17 -8.43
C ALA A 63 3.51 -7.85 -8.30
N LEU A 64 3.26 -7.15 -9.39
CA LEU A 64 2.50 -5.90 -9.37
C LEU A 64 1.03 -6.12 -9.02
N ARG A 65 0.43 -7.26 -9.44
CA ARG A 65 -0.93 -7.63 -9.03
C ARG A 65 -1.00 -7.92 -7.53
N ILE A 66 0.00 -8.60 -6.99
CA ILE A 66 0.06 -8.85 -5.54
C ILE A 66 0.17 -7.51 -4.80
N ALA A 67 1.04 -6.61 -5.25
CA ALA A 67 1.17 -5.29 -4.65
C ALA A 67 -0.17 -4.53 -4.65
N ARG A 68 -0.91 -4.58 -5.75
CA ARG A 68 -2.22 -3.93 -5.84
C ARG A 68 -3.21 -4.53 -4.85
N GLY A 69 -3.25 -5.85 -4.74
CA GLY A 69 -4.10 -6.54 -3.77
C GLY A 69 -3.76 -6.18 -2.33
N GLU A 70 -2.47 -6.01 -2.02
CA GLU A 70 -2.03 -5.60 -0.69
C GLU A 70 -2.44 -4.16 -0.37
N ALA A 71 -2.41 -3.26 -1.36
CA ALA A 71 -2.92 -1.90 -1.16
C ALA A 71 -4.41 -1.89 -0.84
N GLU A 72 -5.18 -2.71 -1.54
CA GLU A 72 -6.62 -2.88 -1.29
C GLU A 72 -6.88 -3.49 0.09
N GLU A 73 -6.05 -4.45 0.50
CA GLU A 73 -6.13 -5.06 1.83
C GLU A 73 -5.86 -4.03 2.93
N ALA A 74 -4.85 -3.18 2.74
CA ALA A 74 -4.55 -2.11 3.69
C ALA A 74 -5.74 -1.15 3.86
N ILE A 75 -6.43 -0.82 2.78
CA ILE A 75 -7.63 0.01 2.83
C ILE A 75 -8.72 -0.66 3.68
N ARG A 76 -8.92 -1.97 3.52
CA ARG A 76 -9.92 -2.71 4.31
C ARG A 76 -9.61 -2.66 5.80
N HIS A 77 -8.34 -2.82 6.18
CA HIS A 77 -7.95 -2.73 7.58
C HIS A 77 -8.10 -1.32 8.15
N LEU A 78 -7.78 -0.30 7.36
CA LEU A 78 -8.02 1.09 7.76
C LEU A 78 -9.52 1.37 7.92
N ARG A 79 -10.35 0.85 7.04
CA ARG A 79 -11.81 0.98 7.13
C ARG A 79 -12.35 0.38 8.42
N SER A 80 -11.88 -0.80 8.79
CA SER A 80 -12.27 -1.43 10.06
C SER A 80 -11.93 -0.52 11.25
N ASN A 81 -10.81 0.17 11.18
CA ASN A 81 -10.38 1.07 12.25
C ASN A 81 -11.19 2.36 12.32
N VAL A 82 -11.57 2.95 11.19
CA VAL A 82 -12.42 4.14 11.21
C VAL A 82 -13.85 3.80 11.64
N GLU A 83 -14.37 2.68 11.21
CA GLU A 83 -15.69 2.21 11.64
C GLU A 83 -15.74 1.92 13.13
N SER A 84 -14.64 1.46 13.71
CA SER A 84 -14.49 1.23 15.15
C SER A 84 -14.10 2.50 15.92
N LYS A 85 -14.03 3.64 15.26
CA LYS A 85 -13.65 4.94 15.84
C LYS A 85 -12.27 4.93 16.48
N ARG A 86 -11.35 4.15 15.93
CA ARG A 86 -9.96 4.08 16.40
C ARG A 86 -9.05 5.03 15.66
N ILE A 87 -9.47 5.46 14.47
CA ILE A 87 -8.87 6.56 13.72
C ILE A 87 -9.96 7.51 13.29
N THR A 88 -9.58 8.75 12.99
CA THR A 88 -10.54 9.77 12.53
C THR A 88 -10.92 9.55 11.07
N GLN A 89 -12.06 10.10 10.66
CA GLN A 89 -12.47 10.10 9.27
C GLN A 89 -11.41 10.80 8.38
N ALA A 90 -10.86 11.91 8.86
CA ALA A 90 -9.83 12.64 8.11
C ALA A 90 -8.60 11.78 7.86
N THR A 91 -8.12 11.07 8.88
CA THR A 91 -6.98 10.16 8.74
C THR A 91 -7.28 9.02 7.77
N PHE A 92 -8.46 8.42 7.89
CA PHE A 92 -8.88 7.35 6.97
C PHE A 92 -8.85 7.82 5.51
N TRP A 93 -9.51 8.95 5.23
CA TRP A 93 -9.63 9.43 3.85
C TRP A 93 -8.27 9.83 3.27
N ARG A 94 -7.40 10.42 4.07
CA ARG A 94 -6.06 10.80 3.64
C ARG A 94 -5.24 9.55 3.22
N LEU A 95 -5.21 8.53 4.05
CA LEU A 95 -4.46 7.31 3.76
C LEU A 95 -5.11 6.48 2.66
N ARG A 96 -6.44 6.38 2.69
CA ARG A 96 -7.20 5.69 1.65
C ARG A 96 -6.93 6.31 0.27
N ASN A 97 -6.93 7.63 0.18
CA ASN A 97 -6.69 8.31 -1.10
C ASN A 97 -5.27 8.06 -1.61
N ARG A 98 -4.28 8.01 -0.73
CA ARG A 98 -2.91 7.67 -1.11
C ARG A 98 -2.81 6.24 -1.61
N LEU A 99 -3.46 5.31 -0.94
CA LEU A 99 -3.48 3.90 -1.37
C LEU A 99 -4.22 3.72 -2.70
N ILE A 100 -5.32 4.42 -2.90
CA ILE A 100 -6.05 4.39 -4.18
C ILE A 100 -5.18 4.93 -5.31
N THR A 101 -4.40 5.99 -5.06
CA THR A 101 -3.45 6.49 -6.06
C THR A 101 -2.44 5.42 -6.45
N ILE A 102 -1.92 4.67 -5.47
CA ILE A 102 -1.02 3.54 -5.74
C ILE A 102 -1.71 2.47 -6.59
N VAL A 103 -2.95 2.11 -6.23
CA VAL A 103 -3.74 1.14 -7.01
C VAL A 103 -3.87 1.59 -8.47
N LYS A 104 -4.17 2.87 -8.68
CA LYS A 104 -4.29 3.44 -10.04
C LYS A 104 -2.95 3.40 -10.79
N MET A 105 -1.86 3.74 -10.12
CA MET A 105 -0.52 3.69 -10.73
C MET A 105 -0.17 2.25 -11.13
N LEU A 106 -0.42 1.28 -10.25
CA LEU A 106 -0.16 -0.13 -10.55
C LEU A 106 -1.05 -0.65 -11.68
N THR A 107 -2.32 -0.28 -11.69
CA THR A 107 -3.25 -0.63 -12.75
C THR A 107 -2.76 -0.09 -14.10
N SER A 108 -2.26 1.14 -14.12
CA SER A 108 -1.68 1.75 -15.32
C SER A 108 -0.45 0.97 -15.82
N LEU A 109 0.45 0.60 -14.90
CA LEU A 109 1.63 -0.19 -15.24
C LEU A 109 1.27 -1.58 -15.76
N LEU A 110 0.20 -2.18 -15.23
CA LEU A 110 -0.27 -3.50 -15.66
C LEU A 110 -0.86 -3.50 -17.08
N LYS A 111 -1.23 -2.33 -17.60
CA LYS A 111 -1.74 -2.20 -18.98
C LYS A 111 -0.62 -2.11 -20.02
N LEU A 112 0.60 -1.90 -19.58
CA LEU A 112 1.75 -1.88 -20.49
C LEU A 112 2.14 -3.30 -20.91
#